data_95045bf545c605534ff2ee9c16b7fe3d
#
_entry.id   95045bf545c605534ff2ee9c16b7fe3d
#
_cell.length_a   1.000
_cell.length_b   1.000
_cell.length_c   1.000
_cell.angle_alpha   90.00
_cell.angle_beta   90.00
_cell.angle_gamma   90.00
#
_symmetry.space_group_name_H-M   'P 1'
#
loop_
_entity.id
_entity.type
_entity.pdbx_description
1 polymer ?
#
loop_
_entity_poly.entity_id
_entity_poly.type
_entity_poly.pdbx_seq_one_letter_code
_entity_poly.pdbx_strand_id
1 'polypeptide(L)'
;MKKIMALVLAALMVLGCCSFAAAEDIPEEYPEIIEGLDFGGATVYINDWYSSGERAEEPTEEQQAQYDYWDWLEETYNVKLVEIKLGDWDGMVAELQNIVSNKDNSELRIIGVSGGFCGPVLANGLFSEWTYGLENFNKATVDFMTIGGKCYGVCGGKFFEPRQCVFFNKKVLEDAGIKWEEIYDAQADGSWTWEKMESYMDAVKADKDNDGELDIFALTGNFDDGVVGLVVSNNGDFYEKTEEGKLVYSADSDNTLAALNRIQEWNRNYYRPYVNWDDYKQFWPEGNVAFLIGQSYEGFNGNDVVNNVEEWGCVCLPKGPAADAYTSAADNNVFGIPAVYDEETSLKLQQIYTLYRKNPVIDADEDAWATRLYELTDERAVEETYAYLRENGTIMNFNYIGDRNSTIGPNLTWGIMGGAASEQVEAARLAMEDMAAVFNGDKTQEQVDAEKAEREAAAAAAAEAAAEEAAEEPAAE
;
A
#
# COMPACT_ATOMS: atom_id res chain seq x y z
N MET A 1 -63.12 -43.26 -5.98
CA MET A 1 -62.77 -42.36 -4.85
C MET A 1 -61.41 -42.65 -4.25
N LYS A 2 -61.02 -43.90 -3.96
CA LYS A 2 -59.70 -44.20 -3.35
C LYS A 2 -58.48 -43.87 -4.23
N LYS A 3 -58.57 -43.88 -5.58
CA LYS A 3 -57.47 -43.53 -6.49
C LYS A 3 -57.28 -42.00 -6.69
N ILE A 4 -58.34 -41.22 -6.49
CA ILE A 4 -58.29 -39.75 -6.58
C ILE A 4 -57.70 -39.19 -5.28
N MET A 5 -57.99 -39.79 -4.12
CA MET A 5 -57.39 -39.42 -2.82
C MET A 5 -55.88 -39.70 -2.77
N ALA A 6 -55.41 -40.78 -3.43
CA ALA A 6 -53.96 -41.08 -3.49
C ALA A 6 -53.20 -40.08 -4.40
N LEU A 7 -53.82 -39.58 -5.45
CA LEU A 7 -53.20 -38.57 -6.32
C LEU A 7 -53.17 -37.20 -5.68
N VAL A 8 -54.16 -36.83 -4.87
CA VAL A 8 -54.20 -35.57 -4.12
C VAL A 8 -53.19 -35.59 -2.94
N LEU A 9 -53.01 -36.74 -2.29
CA LEU A 9 -51.97 -36.91 -1.26
C LEU A 9 -50.55 -36.90 -1.87
N ALA A 10 -50.35 -37.47 -3.08
CA ALA A 10 -49.07 -37.43 -3.76
C ALA A 10 -48.75 -36.01 -4.28
N ALA A 11 -49.74 -35.26 -4.72
CA ALA A 11 -49.57 -33.84 -5.14
C ALA A 11 -49.30 -32.94 -3.91
N LEU A 12 -49.87 -33.20 -2.77
CA LEU A 12 -49.57 -32.49 -1.51
C LEU A 12 -48.21 -32.85 -0.90
N MET A 13 -47.71 -34.08 -1.17
CA MET A 13 -46.32 -34.45 -0.79
C MET A 13 -45.26 -33.88 -1.74
N VAL A 14 -45.60 -33.62 -2.99
CA VAL A 14 -44.66 -32.95 -3.94
C VAL A 14 -44.64 -31.44 -3.76
N LEU A 15 -45.72 -30.84 -3.22
CA LEU A 15 -45.78 -29.44 -2.81
C LEU A 15 -45.22 -29.18 -1.39
N GLY A 16 -45.01 -30.23 -0.62
CA GLY A 16 -44.42 -30.16 0.73
C GLY A 16 -42.93 -30.47 0.79
N CYS A 17 -42.28 -30.71 -0.36
CA CYS A 17 -40.83 -30.87 -0.51
C CYS A 17 -40.17 -29.58 -1.09
N CYS A 18 -40.87 -28.44 -1.14
CA CYS A 18 -40.18 -27.20 -0.91
C CYS A 18 -39.86 -27.21 0.60
N SER A 19 -38.76 -27.82 0.95
CA SER A 19 -38.14 -27.61 2.24
C SER A 19 -38.05 -26.10 2.42
N PHE A 20 -38.89 -25.53 3.32
CA PHE A 20 -38.38 -24.51 4.17
C PHE A 20 -37.15 -25.19 4.80
N ALA A 21 -35.94 -24.91 4.28
CA ALA A 21 -34.79 -24.94 5.11
C ALA A 21 -35.25 -24.18 6.37
N ALA A 22 -35.26 -24.84 7.53
CA ALA A 22 -35.35 -24.12 8.77
C ALA A 22 -34.34 -22.98 8.59
N ALA A 23 -34.75 -21.74 8.77
CA ALA A 23 -33.81 -20.68 8.91
C ALA A 23 -32.90 -21.18 10.05
N GLU A 24 -31.71 -21.65 9.68
CA GLU A 24 -30.67 -21.81 10.68
C GLU A 24 -30.58 -20.42 11.30
N ASP A 25 -30.59 -20.34 12.62
CA ASP A 25 -30.53 -19.06 13.32
C ASP A 25 -29.28 -18.36 12.83
N ILE A 26 -29.47 -17.39 11.90
CA ILE A 26 -28.37 -16.55 11.40
C ILE A 26 -27.80 -15.88 12.64
N PRO A 27 -26.50 -15.99 12.91
CA PRO A 27 -25.88 -15.32 14.04
C PRO A 27 -26.29 -13.86 14.07
N GLU A 28 -26.65 -13.33 15.24
CA GLU A 28 -27.20 -11.97 15.40
C GLU A 28 -26.20 -10.90 14.87
N GLU A 29 -24.93 -11.22 14.85
CA GLU A 29 -23.85 -10.39 14.32
C GLU A 29 -23.77 -10.35 12.78
N TYR A 30 -24.37 -11.30 12.06
CA TYR A 30 -24.31 -11.32 10.60
C TYR A 30 -25.18 -10.19 10.01
N PRO A 31 -24.73 -9.57 8.86
CA PRO A 31 -25.47 -8.46 8.28
C PRO A 31 -26.84 -8.87 7.75
N GLU A 32 -27.76 -7.89 7.68
CA GLU A 32 -29.07 -8.11 7.06
C GLU A 32 -28.94 -8.59 5.61
N ILE A 33 -29.78 -9.53 5.21
CA ILE A 33 -29.81 -10.08 3.86
C ILE A 33 -30.25 -9.03 2.86
N ILE A 34 -29.47 -8.86 1.79
CA ILE A 34 -29.85 -8.02 0.65
C ILE A 34 -30.87 -8.77 -0.20
N GLU A 35 -32.14 -8.38 -0.12
CA GLU A 35 -33.20 -9.02 -0.89
C GLU A 35 -32.95 -8.91 -2.40
N GLY A 36 -33.10 -10.03 -3.10
CA GLY A 36 -32.98 -10.09 -4.57
C GLY A 36 -31.56 -10.15 -5.10
N LEU A 37 -30.54 -10.13 -4.23
CA LEU A 37 -29.16 -10.37 -4.64
C LEU A 37 -28.96 -11.90 -4.84
N ASP A 38 -28.78 -12.31 -6.09
CA ASP A 38 -28.55 -13.72 -6.47
C ASP A 38 -27.57 -13.73 -7.66
N PHE A 39 -26.56 -14.58 -7.57
CA PHE A 39 -25.54 -14.75 -8.62
C PHE A 39 -25.79 -15.98 -9.48
N GLY A 40 -26.83 -16.78 -9.22
CA GLY A 40 -27.20 -17.94 -10.03
C GLY A 40 -26.14 -19.04 -10.06
N GLY A 41 -25.30 -19.15 -9.04
CA GLY A 41 -24.18 -20.09 -8.96
C GLY A 41 -22.91 -19.63 -9.69
N ALA A 42 -22.83 -18.34 -10.07
CA ALA A 42 -21.62 -17.82 -10.71
C ALA A 42 -20.45 -17.71 -9.72
N THR A 43 -19.24 -17.77 -10.25
CA THR A 43 -18.02 -17.48 -9.50
C THR A 43 -17.68 -16.00 -9.61
N VAL A 44 -17.40 -15.36 -8.49
CA VAL A 44 -16.83 -14.02 -8.40
C VAL A 44 -15.38 -14.15 -7.94
N TYR A 45 -14.46 -13.67 -8.76
CA TYR A 45 -13.05 -13.65 -8.46
C TYR A 45 -12.67 -12.33 -7.80
N ILE A 46 -12.02 -12.42 -6.64
CA ILE A 46 -11.37 -11.31 -5.97
C ILE A 46 -9.89 -11.45 -6.28
N ASN A 47 -9.42 -10.61 -7.19
CA ASN A 47 -8.09 -10.72 -7.74
C ASN A 47 -7.13 -9.71 -7.10
N ASP A 48 -5.97 -10.20 -6.72
CA ASP A 48 -4.84 -9.43 -6.23
C ASP A 48 -3.52 -10.03 -6.75
N TRP A 49 -2.39 -9.72 -6.09
CA TRP A 49 -1.06 -10.23 -6.45
C TRP A 49 -0.45 -11.16 -5.39
N TYR A 50 -1.16 -11.45 -4.30
CA TYR A 50 -0.63 -12.22 -3.15
C TYR A 50 -1.49 -13.43 -2.76
N SER A 51 -2.76 -13.50 -3.12
CA SER A 51 -3.66 -14.57 -2.72
C SER A 51 -3.38 -15.90 -3.46
N SER A 52 -3.34 -17.01 -2.73
CA SER A 52 -3.11 -18.35 -3.29
C SER A 52 -4.35 -19.02 -3.86
N GLY A 53 -5.53 -18.58 -3.47
CA GLY A 53 -6.80 -19.24 -3.78
C GLY A 53 -7.11 -20.44 -2.87
N GLU A 54 -6.28 -20.72 -1.90
CA GLU A 54 -6.40 -21.88 -1.01
C GLU A 54 -6.71 -21.44 0.41
N ARG A 55 -7.64 -22.14 1.07
CA ARG A 55 -7.87 -22.01 2.51
C ARG A 55 -6.82 -22.80 3.28
N ALA A 56 -6.48 -22.37 4.48
CA ALA A 56 -5.56 -23.09 5.34
C ALA A 56 -6.08 -24.50 5.65
N GLU A 57 -5.19 -25.51 5.56
CA GLU A 57 -5.55 -26.91 5.90
C GLU A 57 -5.88 -27.07 7.39
N GLU A 58 -5.19 -26.30 8.26
CA GLU A 58 -5.43 -26.25 9.69
C GLU A 58 -5.68 -24.78 10.09
N PRO A 59 -6.91 -24.26 9.91
CA PRO A 59 -7.23 -22.88 10.21
C PRO A 59 -7.20 -22.61 11.71
N THR A 60 -6.83 -21.39 12.09
CA THR A 60 -7.06 -20.87 13.44
C THR A 60 -8.56 -20.69 13.69
N GLU A 61 -8.98 -20.50 14.95
CA GLU A 61 -10.39 -20.25 15.28
C GLU A 61 -10.94 -19.01 14.54
N GLU A 62 -10.14 -17.96 14.42
CA GLU A 62 -10.46 -16.74 13.68
C GLU A 62 -10.59 -17.00 12.17
N GLN A 63 -9.65 -17.74 11.58
CA GLN A 63 -9.73 -18.13 10.17
C GLN A 63 -10.93 -19.02 9.90
N GLN A 64 -11.27 -19.94 10.81
CA GLN A 64 -12.45 -20.79 10.68
C GLN A 64 -13.73 -19.95 10.72
N ALA A 65 -13.84 -19.00 11.66
CA ALA A 65 -14.99 -18.10 11.74
C ALA A 65 -15.14 -17.24 10.46
N GLN A 66 -14.02 -16.80 9.88
CA GLN A 66 -14.03 -16.12 8.59
C GLN A 66 -14.52 -17.03 7.46
N TYR A 67 -14.08 -18.29 7.42
CA TYR A 67 -14.52 -19.25 6.41
C TYR A 67 -16.00 -19.59 6.56
N ASP A 68 -16.50 -19.75 7.78
CA ASP A 68 -17.92 -20.02 8.05
C ASP A 68 -18.80 -18.85 7.58
N TYR A 69 -18.34 -17.61 7.79
CA TYR A 69 -19.02 -16.42 7.28
C TYR A 69 -19.02 -16.36 5.73
N TRP A 70 -17.91 -16.67 5.08
CA TRP A 70 -17.86 -16.71 3.62
C TRP A 70 -18.72 -17.83 3.05
N ASP A 71 -18.75 -18.99 3.68
CA ASP A 71 -19.63 -20.10 3.28
C ASP A 71 -21.11 -19.69 3.40
N TRP A 72 -21.47 -18.95 4.46
CA TRP A 72 -22.81 -18.37 4.59
C TRP A 72 -23.13 -17.37 3.47
N LEU A 73 -22.19 -16.50 3.06
CA LEU A 73 -22.36 -15.59 1.93
C LEU A 73 -22.59 -16.38 0.63
N GLU A 74 -21.77 -17.40 0.38
CA GLU A 74 -21.87 -18.25 -0.82
C GLU A 74 -23.25 -18.95 -0.91
N GLU A 75 -23.73 -19.49 0.18
CA GLU A 75 -25.04 -20.14 0.24
C GLU A 75 -26.18 -19.12 0.11
N THR A 76 -26.11 -18.00 0.84
CA THR A 76 -27.17 -16.98 0.87
C THR A 76 -27.39 -16.33 -0.48
N TYR A 77 -26.30 -16.02 -1.19
CA TYR A 77 -26.34 -15.26 -2.46
C TYR A 77 -26.11 -16.13 -3.70
N ASN A 78 -26.05 -17.46 -3.52
CA ASN A 78 -25.83 -18.43 -4.60
C ASN A 78 -24.63 -18.02 -5.47
N VAL A 79 -23.51 -17.77 -4.84
CA VAL A 79 -22.24 -17.29 -5.42
C VAL A 79 -21.10 -18.19 -4.99
N LYS A 80 -20.04 -18.28 -5.75
CA LYS A 80 -18.76 -18.81 -5.31
C LYS A 80 -17.74 -17.65 -5.25
N LEU A 81 -17.12 -17.45 -4.09
CA LEU A 81 -16.10 -16.43 -3.87
C LEU A 81 -14.70 -17.04 -3.94
N VAL A 82 -13.83 -16.50 -4.78
CA VAL A 82 -12.48 -17.03 -4.96
C VAL A 82 -11.48 -15.89 -4.92
N GLU A 83 -10.68 -15.82 -3.86
CA GLU A 83 -9.50 -14.96 -3.81
C GLU A 83 -8.36 -15.64 -4.57
N ILE A 84 -7.88 -15.04 -5.63
CA ILE A 84 -6.79 -15.62 -6.40
C ILE A 84 -5.96 -14.55 -7.10
N LYS A 85 -4.65 -14.78 -7.11
CA LYS A 85 -3.69 -13.98 -7.85
C LYS A 85 -4.05 -13.87 -9.33
N LEU A 86 -4.01 -12.63 -9.88
CA LEU A 86 -4.19 -12.36 -11.31
C LEU A 86 -2.87 -12.04 -12.01
N GLY A 87 -1.99 -11.31 -11.33
CA GLY A 87 -0.69 -10.90 -11.85
C GLY A 87 0.32 -10.69 -10.73
N ASP A 88 1.49 -10.15 -11.05
CA ASP A 88 2.46 -9.69 -10.06
C ASP A 88 2.10 -8.26 -9.63
N TRP A 89 2.70 -7.79 -8.52
CA TRP A 89 2.38 -6.51 -7.91
C TRP A 89 2.39 -5.32 -8.88
N ASP A 90 3.40 -5.21 -9.73
CA ASP A 90 3.55 -4.16 -10.74
C ASP A 90 2.79 -4.46 -12.05
N GLY A 91 2.38 -5.71 -12.28
CA GLY A 91 1.62 -6.14 -13.45
C GLY A 91 0.11 -5.96 -13.35
N MET A 92 -0.45 -5.76 -12.14
CA MET A 92 -1.91 -5.73 -11.93
C MET A 92 -2.64 -4.68 -12.78
N VAL A 93 -2.06 -3.49 -12.95
CA VAL A 93 -2.66 -2.43 -13.78
C VAL A 93 -2.69 -2.83 -15.25
N ALA A 94 -1.64 -3.50 -15.74
CA ALA A 94 -1.60 -3.97 -17.13
C ALA A 94 -2.65 -5.08 -17.38
N GLU A 95 -2.84 -5.99 -16.43
CA GLU A 95 -3.90 -7.00 -16.51
C GLU A 95 -5.30 -6.37 -16.51
N LEU A 96 -5.54 -5.41 -15.61
CA LEU A 96 -6.79 -4.65 -15.57
C LEU A 96 -7.04 -3.89 -16.89
N GLN A 97 -6.00 -3.23 -17.42
CA GLN A 97 -6.09 -2.52 -18.69
C GLN A 97 -6.39 -3.46 -19.87
N ASN A 98 -5.84 -4.68 -19.86
CA ASN A 98 -6.11 -5.72 -20.83
C ASN A 98 -7.59 -6.13 -20.79
N ILE A 99 -8.13 -6.40 -19.60
CA ILE A 99 -9.54 -6.75 -19.40
C ILE A 99 -10.45 -5.65 -19.95
N VAL A 100 -10.19 -4.39 -19.58
CA VAL A 100 -11.02 -3.25 -19.99
C VAL A 100 -10.93 -2.99 -21.50
N SER A 101 -9.72 -3.02 -22.07
CA SER A 101 -9.52 -2.76 -23.51
C SER A 101 -10.16 -3.83 -24.39
N ASN A 102 -10.13 -5.09 -23.96
CA ASN A 102 -10.77 -6.20 -24.66
C ASN A 102 -12.27 -6.33 -24.34
N LYS A 103 -12.79 -5.52 -23.41
CA LYS A 103 -14.17 -5.61 -22.91
C LYS A 103 -14.50 -7.02 -22.40
N ASP A 104 -13.53 -7.64 -21.72
CA ASP A 104 -13.67 -8.99 -21.21
C ASP A 104 -14.53 -9.02 -19.95
N ASN A 105 -15.79 -9.37 -20.12
CA ASN A 105 -16.77 -9.58 -19.06
C ASN A 105 -17.17 -11.06 -18.92
N SER A 106 -16.34 -11.98 -19.40
CA SER A 106 -16.61 -13.42 -19.36
C SER A 106 -16.57 -14.00 -17.93
N GLU A 107 -15.86 -13.34 -17.03
CA GLU A 107 -15.78 -13.69 -15.62
C GLU A 107 -16.16 -12.47 -14.76
N LEU A 108 -16.78 -12.72 -13.61
CA LEU A 108 -17.09 -11.67 -12.64
C LEU A 108 -15.85 -11.40 -11.76
N ARG A 109 -15.31 -10.20 -11.83
CA ARG A 109 -14.06 -9.84 -11.17
C ARG A 109 -14.18 -8.59 -10.31
N ILE A 110 -13.50 -8.61 -9.18
CA ILE A 110 -13.21 -7.47 -8.34
C ILE A 110 -11.68 -7.43 -8.25
N ILE A 111 -11.06 -6.33 -8.66
CA ILE A 111 -9.60 -6.30 -8.84
C ILE A 111 -8.97 -5.33 -7.86
N GLY A 112 -7.97 -5.81 -7.12
CA GLY A 112 -7.12 -5.05 -6.24
C GLY A 112 -5.89 -4.50 -6.96
N VAL A 113 -5.52 -3.28 -6.64
CA VAL A 113 -4.25 -2.64 -7.03
C VAL A 113 -3.61 -2.01 -5.81
N SER A 114 -2.28 -1.93 -5.77
CA SER A 114 -1.60 -1.15 -4.73
C SER A 114 -1.96 0.33 -4.88
N GLY A 115 -2.09 1.04 -3.76
CA GLY A 115 -2.39 2.47 -3.74
C GLY A 115 -1.44 3.30 -4.60
N GLY A 116 -0.17 2.89 -4.68
CA GLY A 116 0.84 3.50 -5.54
C GLY A 116 0.58 3.41 -7.05
N PHE A 117 -0.39 2.62 -7.48
CA PHE A 117 -0.78 2.46 -8.88
C PHE A 117 -2.20 2.97 -9.21
N CYS A 118 -2.83 3.71 -8.30
CA CYS A 118 -4.17 4.25 -8.53
C CYS A 118 -4.22 5.31 -9.64
N GLY A 119 -3.14 6.04 -9.86
CA GLY A 119 -3.07 7.07 -10.91
C GLY A 119 -3.44 6.57 -12.30
N PRO A 120 -2.77 5.55 -12.86
CA PRO A 120 -3.14 4.95 -14.15
C PRO A 120 -4.56 4.40 -14.19
N VAL A 121 -5.04 3.84 -13.09
CA VAL A 121 -6.42 3.33 -13.00
C VAL A 121 -7.44 4.44 -13.16
N LEU A 122 -7.24 5.57 -12.47
CA LEU A 122 -8.11 6.74 -12.55
C LEU A 122 -8.00 7.44 -13.91
N ALA A 123 -6.78 7.68 -14.38
CA ALA A 123 -6.53 8.39 -15.66
C ALA A 123 -7.12 7.67 -16.87
N ASN A 124 -7.11 6.32 -16.87
CA ASN A 124 -7.63 5.51 -17.98
C ASN A 124 -9.06 5.02 -17.75
N GLY A 125 -9.73 5.42 -16.65
CA GLY A 125 -11.09 5.02 -16.36
C GLY A 125 -11.28 3.50 -16.28
N LEU A 126 -10.32 2.80 -15.64
CA LEU A 126 -10.29 1.34 -15.63
C LEU A 126 -11.28 0.72 -14.66
N PHE A 127 -11.74 1.45 -13.65
CA PHE A 127 -12.78 1.04 -12.72
C PHE A 127 -14.10 1.76 -12.99
N SER A 128 -15.20 1.06 -12.78
CA SER A 128 -16.55 1.62 -12.72
C SER A 128 -16.75 2.46 -11.46
N GLU A 129 -17.69 3.41 -11.50
CA GLU A 129 -18.09 4.16 -10.32
C GLU A 129 -18.59 3.22 -9.22
N TRP A 130 -18.07 3.41 -8.01
CA TRP A 130 -18.51 2.70 -6.81
C TRP A 130 -19.55 3.54 -6.07
N THR A 131 -20.77 3.04 -5.94
CA THR A 131 -21.90 3.79 -5.37
C THR A 131 -22.50 3.17 -4.12
N TYR A 132 -22.16 1.93 -3.79
CA TYR A 132 -22.78 1.17 -2.70
C TYR A 132 -21.90 1.09 -1.47
N GLY A 133 -22.45 1.44 -0.29
CA GLY A 133 -21.86 1.13 1.00
C GLY A 133 -20.52 1.81 1.29
N LEU A 134 -20.26 2.99 0.70
CA LEU A 134 -18.98 3.72 0.85
C LEU A 134 -18.62 4.00 2.32
N GLU A 135 -19.62 4.12 3.19
CA GLU A 135 -19.45 4.33 4.63
C GLU A 135 -18.82 3.13 5.36
N ASN A 136 -18.77 1.97 4.72
CA ASN A 136 -18.17 0.75 5.29
C ASN A 136 -16.68 0.62 4.99
N PHE A 137 -16.10 1.55 4.23
CA PHE A 137 -14.73 1.49 3.75
C PHE A 137 -13.88 2.61 4.35
N ASN A 138 -12.56 2.50 4.20
CA ASN A 138 -11.63 3.50 4.65
C ASN A 138 -11.94 4.86 4.01
N LYS A 139 -12.32 5.84 4.83
CA LYS A 139 -12.76 7.15 4.34
C LYS A 139 -11.67 7.87 3.55
N ALA A 140 -10.42 7.80 3.97
CA ALA A 140 -9.33 8.48 3.27
C ALA A 140 -9.10 7.87 1.89
N THR A 141 -9.21 6.54 1.75
CA THR A 141 -9.15 5.88 0.44
C THR A 141 -10.35 6.24 -0.43
N VAL A 142 -11.56 6.28 0.13
CA VAL A 142 -12.76 6.74 -0.59
C VAL A 142 -12.57 8.18 -1.08
N ASP A 143 -12.11 9.08 -0.23
CA ASP A 143 -11.83 10.48 -0.60
C ASP A 143 -10.73 10.56 -1.67
N PHE A 144 -9.67 9.76 -1.53
CA PHE A 144 -8.58 9.67 -2.50
C PHE A 144 -9.05 9.17 -3.86
N MET A 145 -9.86 8.12 -3.90
CA MET A 145 -10.40 7.53 -5.14
C MET A 145 -11.61 8.28 -5.71
N THR A 146 -11.99 9.41 -5.11
CA THR A 146 -13.11 10.25 -5.59
C THR A 146 -12.61 11.36 -6.50
N ILE A 147 -12.97 11.29 -7.78
CA ILE A 147 -12.67 12.29 -8.80
C ILE A 147 -13.98 12.82 -9.39
N GLY A 148 -14.12 14.14 -9.43
CA GLY A 148 -15.36 14.76 -9.95
C GLY A 148 -16.63 14.36 -9.20
N GLY A 149 -16.51 14.01 -7.92
CA GLY A 149 -17.63 13.57 -7.07
C GLY A 149 -18.02 12.10 -7.23
N LYS A 150 -17.23 11.30 -7.94
CA LYS A 150 -17.46 9.86 -8.18
C LYS A 150 -16.30 9.05 -7.61
N CYS A 151 -16.62 8.07 -6.76
CA CYS A 151 -15.65 7.14 -6.21
C CYS A 151 -15.39 6.00 -7.20
N TYR A 152 -14.13 5.61 -7.38
CA TYR A 152 -13.74 4.55 -8.33
C TYR A 152 -13.02 3.37 -7.67
N GLY A 153 -12.93 3.34 -6.35
CA GLY A 153 -12.32 2.22 -5.65
C GLY A 153 -12.37 2.39 -4.14
N VAL A 154 -12.24 1.29 -3.44
CA VAL A 154 -12.40 1.21 -1.99
C VAL A 154 -11.29 0.37 -1.36
N CYS A 155 -11.03 0.60 -0.09
CA CYS A 155 -10.20 -0.28 0.74
C CYS A 155 -11.01 -0.73 1.95
N GLY A 156 -10.93 -2.01 2.28
CA GLY A 156 -11.60 -2.56 3.47
C GLY A 156 -10.95 -2.06 4.76
N GLY A 157 -11.75 -2.02 5.83
CA GLY A 157 -11.32 -1.55 7.15
C GLY A 157 -11.46 -0.04 7.32
N LYS A 158 -11.50 0.39 8.58
CA LYS A 158 -11.68 1.81 8.95
C LYS A 158 -10.35 2.56 9.02
N PHE A 159 -9.27 1.84 9.28
CA PHE A 159 -7.97 2.40 9.60
C PHE A 159 -7.03 2.41 8.39
N PHE A 160 -5.96 3.20 8.50
CA PHE A 160 -4.88 3.14 7.54
C PHE A 160 -4.11 1.82 7.66
N GLU A 161 -3.55 1.38 6.54
CA GLU A 161 -2.46 0.42 6.52
C GLU A 161 -1.15 1.21 6.46
N PRO A 162 -0.50 1.48 7.62
CA PRO A 162 0.71 2.28 7.66
C PRO A 162 1.84 1.52 6.97
N ARG A 163 2.67 2.22 6.21
CA ARG A 163 3.78 1.58 5.53
C ARG A 163 5.05 1.68 6.36
N GLN A 164 5.61 2.85 6.52
CA GLN A 164 6.92 2.97 7.11
C GLN A 164 6.85 3.16 8.63
N CYS A 165 7.67 2.39 9.34
CA CYS A 165 8.00 2.56 10.74
C CYS A 165 9.48 2.24 10.96
N VAL A 166 9.96 2.40 12.19
CA VAL A 166 11.32 2.05 12.58
C VAL A 166 11.27 0.89 13.55
N PHE A 167 11.75 -0.26 13.12
CA PHE A 167 12.04 -1.37 14.02
C PHE A 167 13.41 -1.18 14.66
N PHE A 168 13.56 -1.58 15.90
CA PHE A 168 14.84 -1.54 16.58
C PHE A 168 15.16 -2.86 17.30
N ASN A 169 16.44 -3.22 17.26
CA ASN A 169 16.97 -4.41 17.92
C ASN A 169 17.36 -4.06 19.35
N LYS A 170 16.57 -4.53 20.33
CA LYS A 170 16.77 -4.23 21.75
C LYS A 170 18.14 -4.66 22.24
N LYS A 171 18.58 -5.84 21.82
CA LYS A 171 19.89 -6.35 22.24
C LYS A 171 21.06 -5.50 21.75
N VAL A 172 21.02 -5.02 20.50
CA VAL A 172 22.09 -4.16 19.96
C VAL A 172 22.14 -2.83 20.72
N LEU A 173 20.99 -2.27 21.08
CA LEU A 173 20.89 -1.04 21.86
C LEU A 173 21.44 -1.24 23.28
N GLU A 174 21.05 -2.33 23.95
CA GLU A 174 21.54 -2.65 25.30
C GLU A 174 23.05 -2.89 25.33
N ASP A 175 23.60 -3.62 24.35
CA ASP A 175 25.03 -3.86 24.20
C ASP A 175 25.81 -2.55 23.98
N ALA A 176 25.19 -1.53 23.42
CA ALA A 176 25.72 -0.17 23.30
C ALA A 176 25.47 0.71 24.55
N GLY A 177 24.83 0.16 25.60
CA GLY A 177 24.49 0.87 26.82
C GLY A 177 23.29 1.80 26.72
N ILE A 178 22.47 1.65 25.70
CA ILE A 178 21.22 2.42 25.47
C ILE A 178 20.06 1.59 26.02
N LYS A 179 19.25 2.21 26.85
CA LYS A 179 17.98 1.63 27.30
C LYS A 179 16.97 1.82 26.15
N TRP A 180 16.52 0.72 25.59
CA TRP A 180 15.59 0.77 24.45
C TRP A 180 14.26 1.44 24.81
N GLU A 181 13.82 1.42 26.07
CA GLU A 181 12.62 2.11 26.54
C GLU A 181 12.70 3.63 26.32
N GLU A 182 13.91 4.21 26.33
CA GLU A 182 14.13 5.64 26.09
C GLU A 182 13.70 6.07 24.67
N ILE A 183 13.64 5.13 23.72
CA ILE A 183 13.16 5.40 22.35
C ILE A 183 11.65 5.62 22.37
N TYR A 184 10.91 4.77 23.07
CA TYR A 184 9.47 4.95 23.27
C TYR A 184 9.16 6.22 24.08
N ASP A 185 9.95 6.49 25.13
CA ASP A 185 9.79 7.71 25.93
C ASP A 185 9.96 8.96 25.07
N ALA A 186 10.93 8.94 24.14
CA ALA A 186 11.13 10.03 23.19
C ALA A 186 9.96 10.16 22.19
N GLN A 187 9.36 9.04 21.77
CA GLN A 187 8.14 9.09 20.96
C GLN A 187 6.97 9.68 21.76
N ALA A 188 6.75 9.20 22.98
CA ALA A 188 5.64 9.62 23.82
C ALA A 188 5.69 11.12 24.20
N ASP A 189 6.88 11.67 24.45
CA ASP A 189 7.07 13.08 24.76
C ASP A 189 7.24 14.00 23.53
N GLY A 190 7.27 13.41 22.32
CA GLY A 190 7.40 14.14 21.08
C GLY A 190 8.82 14.54 20.70
N SER A 191 9.83 14.09 21.43
CA SER A 191 11.25 14.38 21.15
C SER A 191 11.91 13.39 20.19
N TRP A 192 11.18 12.37 19.72
CA TRP A 192 11.64 11.43 18.69
C TRP A 192 11.73 12.15 17.34
N THR A 193 12.90 12.72 17.03
CA THR A 193 13.22 13.50 15.82
C THR A 193 14.36 12.87 15.05
N TRP A 194 14.64 13.36 13.85
CA TRP A 194 15.79 12.93 13.05
C TRP A 194 17.09 13.02 13.87
N GLU A 195 17.35 14.14 14.53
CA GLU A 195 18.54 14.35 15.34
C GLU A 195 18.61 13.42 16.55
N LYS A 196 17.45 13.07 17.12
CA LYS A 196 17.39 12.11 18.24
C LYS A 196 17.76 10.71 17.77
N MET A 197 17.21 10.25 16.64
CA MET A 197 17.57 8.97 16.04
C MET A 197 19.05 8.94 15.65
N GLU A 198 19.57 10.01 15.07
CA GLU A 198 21.00 10.13 14.72
C GLU A 198 21.90 9.96 15.94
N SER A 199 21.52 10.53 17.08
CA SER A 199 22.28 10.39 18.33
C SER A 199 22.40 8.92 18.78
N TYR A 200 21.36 8.13 18.59
CA TYR A 200 21.40 6.69 18.84
C TYR A 200 22.19 5.94 17.78
N MET A 201 22.00 6.28 16.49
CA MET A 201 22.77 5.69 15.39
C MET A 201 24.27 5.90 15.53
N ASP A 202 24.69 7.08 15.99
CA ASP A 202 26.11 7.34 16.28
C ASP A 202 26.64 6.51 17.45
N ALA A 203 25.81 6.29 18.48
CA ALA A 203 26.23 5.58 19.67
C ALA A 203 26.37 4.06 19.49
N VAL A 204 25.64 3.47 18.54
CA VAL A 204 25.63 1.99 18.36
C VAL A 204 26.71 1.48 17.45
N LYS A 205 27.23 2.29 16.52
CA LYS A 205 28.26 1.84 15.56
C LYS A 205 29.52 1.38 16.28
N ALA A 206 30.00 0.18 15.98
CA ALA A 206 31.20 -0.36 16.59
C ALA A 206 32.01 -1.23 15.62
N ASP A 207 33.33 -1.01 15.64
CA ASP A 207 34.37 -1.91 15.13
C ASP A 207 34.95 -2.59 16.38
N LYS A 208 34.56 -3.86 16.60
CA LYS A 208 34.88 -4.60 17.85
C LYS A 208 36.27 -5.21 17.85
N ASP A 209 36.76 -5.59 16.67
CA ASP A 209 38.04 -6.22 16.50
C ASP A 209 39.17 -5.27 16.05
N ASN A 210 38.81 -4.00 15.74
CA ASN A 210 39.69 -2.91 15.31
C ASN A 210 40.41 -3.22 13.98
N ASP A 211 39.70 -3.86 13.04
CA ASP A 211 40.19 -4.12 11.70
C ASP A 211 39.92 -2.98 10.70
N GLY A 212 39.09 -2.00 11.10
CA GLY A 212 38.71 -0.82 10.33
C GLY A 212 37.33 -0.94 9.67
N GLU A 213 36.67 -2.09 9.80
CA GLU A 213 35.34 -2.35 9.33
C GLU A 213 34.34 -2.34 10.51
N LEU A 214 33.07 -2.01 10.26
CA LEU A 214 32.07 -2.06 11.34
C LEU A 214 31.54 -3.48 11.53
N ASP A 215 31.51 -3.95 12.78
CA ASP A 215 30.83 -5.18 13.21
C ASP A 215 29.38 -4.92 13.58
N ILE A 216 29.08 -3.71 14.09
CA ILE A 216 27.73 -3.26 14.46
C ILE A 216 27.37 -2.05 13.61
N PHE A 217 26.25 -2.18 12.96
CA PHE A 217 25.72 -1.17 12.03
C PHE A 217 24.55 -0.41 12.67
N ALA A 218 24.37 0.85 12.25
CA ALA A 218 23.31 1.69 12.79
C ALA A 218 21.96 1.42 12.13
N LEU A 219 21.90 1.34 10.79
CA LEU A 219 20.67 1.37 10.04
C LEU A 219 20.71 0.37 8.87
N THR A 220 19.57 -0.23 8.59
CA THR A 220 19.26 -0.95 7.36
C THR A 220 17.81 -0.71 6.95
N GLY A 221 17.40 -1.22 5.83
CA GLY A 221 16.02 -1.15 5.33
C GLY A 221 15.96 -1.05 3.82
N ASN A 222 14.76 -1.16 3.28
CA ASN A 222 14.52 -0.80 1.89
C ASN A 222 14.73 0.72 1.74
N PHE A 223 15.70 1.11 0.92
CA PHE A 223 16.07 2.51 0.78
C PHE A 223 14.93 3.38 0.23
N ASP A 224 14.12 2.86 -0.69
CA ASP A 224 12.93 3.55 -1.22
C ASP A 224 11.91 3.87 -0.12
N ASP A 225 11.64 2.91 0.78
CA ASP A 225 10.79 3.13 1.95
C ASP A 225 11.38 4.18 2.90
N GLY A 226 12.70 4.20 3.06
CA GLY A 226 13.40 5.23 3.81
C GLY A 226 13.19 6.63 3.22
N VAL A 227 13.29 6.77 1.90
CA VAL A 227 13.07 8.06 1.22
C VAL A 227 11.63 8.54 1.40
N VAL A 228 10.65 7.70 1.04
CA VAL A 228 9.23 8.05 1.15
C VAL A 228 8.88 8.35 2.61
N GLY A 229 9.39 7.55 3.52
CA GLY A 229 9.18 7.73 4.95
C GLY A 229 9.70 9.07 5.48
N LEU A 230 10.93 9.46 5.14
CA LEU A 230 11.48 10.74 5.57
C LEU A 230 10.75 11.93 4.94
N VAL A 231 10.32 11.82 3.67
CA VAL A 231 9.54 12.87 3.01
C VAL A 231 8.22 13.09 3.76
N VAL A 232 7.45 12.03 4.01
CA VAL A 232 6.17 12.16 4.71
C VAL A 232 6.33 12.61 6.16
N SER A 233 7.36 12.11 6.87
CA SER A 233 7.65 12.49 8.26
C SER A 233 8.11 13.93 8.45
N ASN A 234 8.36 14.66 7.35
CA ASN A 234 8.68 16.08 7.33
C ASN A 234 7.58 16.93 6.67
N ASN A 235 6.34 16.45 6.60
CA ASN A 235 5.24 17.10 5.88
C ASN A 235 5.60 17.45 4.42
N GLY A 236 6.39 16.60 3.77
CA GLY A 236 6.73 16.70 2.37
C GLY A 236 5.83 15.82 1.50
N ASP A 237 5.78 16.13 0.22
CA ASP A 237 5.19 15.29 -0.84
C ASP A 237 5.82 15.71 -2.17
N PHE A 238 5.73 14.86 -3.18
CA PHE A 238 6.19 15.17 -4.53
C PHE A 238 5.17 15.98 -5.33
N TYR A 239 3.91 16.01 -4.89
CA TYR A 239 2.83 16.85 -5.42
C TYR A 239 2.00 17.44 -4.29
N GLU A 240 1.57 18.67 -4.46
CA GLU A 240 0.51 19.29 -3.67
C GLU A 240 -0.82 19.15 -4.39
N LYS A 241 -1.91 18.98 -3.64
CA LYS A 241 -3.28 19.01 -4.16
C LYS A 241 -3.91 20.34 -3.78
N THR A 242 -4.32 21.13 -4.80
CA THR A 242 -4.98 22.43 -4.57
C THR A 242 -6.40 22.23 -4.02
N GLU A 243 -7.02 23.32 -3.55
CA GLU A 243 -8.43 23.30 -3.11
C GLU A 243 -9.38 22.85 -4.23
N GLU A 244 -9.03 23.15 -5.50
CA GLU A 244 -9.80 22.71 -6.68
C GLU A 244 -9.54 21.25 -7.07
N GLY A 245 -8.68 20.54 -6.34
CA GLY A 245 -8.32 19.14 -6.58
C GLY A 245 -7.27 18.93 -7.68
N LYS A 246 -6.61 19.99 -8.15
CA LYS A 246 -5.52 19.87 -9.11
C LYS A 246 -4.21 19.50 -8.43
N LEU A 247 -3.41 18.70 -9.11
CA LEU A 247 -2.05 18.38 -8.67
C LEU A 247 -1.06 19.40 -9.20
N VAL A 248 -0.17 19.83 -8.31
CA VAL A 248 0.94 20.76 -8.62
C VAL A 248 2.23 20.12 -8.13
N TYR A 249 3.26 20.18 -8.97
CA TYR A 249 4.60 19.71 -8.60
C TYR A 249 5.10 20.42 -7.34
N SER A 250 5.60 19.65 -6.36
CA SER A 250 6.12 20.17 -5.09
C SER A 250 7.37 19.45 -4.57
N ALA A 251 7.99 18.62 -5.40
CA ALA A 251 9.21 17.91 -4.99
C ALA A 251 10.36 18.85 -4.64
N ASP A 252 10.35 20.10 -5.11
CA ASP A 252 11.31 21.16 -4.79
C ASP A 252 10.93 21.99 -3.56
N SER A 253 9.86 21.64 -2.85
CA SER A 253 9.51 22.32 -1.59
C SER A 253 10.61 22.15 -0.55
N ASP A 254 10.75 23.15 0.33
CA ASP A 254 11.76 23.12 1.41
C ASP A 254 11.64 21.85 2.26
N ASN A 255 10.42 21.39 2.53
CA ASN A 255 10.15 20.21 3.33
C ASN A 255 10.63 18.93 2.64
N THR A 256 10.31 18.77 1.36
CA THR A 256 10.72 17.61 0.56
C THR A 256 12.23 17.59 0.35
N LEU A 257 12.83 18.73 -0.04
CA LEU A 257 14.28 18.84 -0.22
C LEU A 257 15.05 18.57 1.07
N ALA A 258 14.57 19.05 2.23
CA ALA A 258 15.20 18.74 3.52
C ALA A 258 15.23 17.25 3.79
N ALA A 259 14.13 16.54 3.50
CA ALA A 259 14.03 15.10 3.69
C ALA A 259 14.94 14.33 2.72
N LEU A 260 14.95 14.71 1.43
CA LEU A 260 15.81 14.10 0.41
C LEU A 260 17.29 14.27 0.73
N ASN A 261 17.71 15.45 1.18
CA ASN A 261 19.07 15.66 1.64
C ASN A 261 19.39 14.81 2.88
N ARG A 262 18.48 14.72 3.84
CA ARG A 262 18.67 13.97 5.08
C ARG A 262 18.84 12.47 4.79
N ILE A 263 18.02 11.87 3.93
CA ILE A 263 18.15 10.45 3.61
C ILE A 263 19.45 10.15 2.85
N GLN A 264 19.92 11.08 1.99
CA GLN A 264 21.23 10.95 1.37
C GLN A 264 22.38 10.96 2.39
N GLU A 265 22.27 11.80 3.45
CA GLU A 265 23.23 11.80 4.57
C GLU A 265 23.17 10.49 5.35
N TRP A 266 21.95 10.00 5.64
CA TRP A 266 21.78 8.75 6.36
C TRP A 266 22.33 7.56 5.56
N ASN A 267 22.10 7.53 4.25
CA ASN A 267 22.63 6.47 3.41
C ASN A 267 24.16 6.42 3.46
N ARG A 268 24.82 7.57 3.43
CA ARG A 268 26.29 7.65 3.48
C ARG A 268 26.88 7.32 4.85
N ASN A 269 26.18 7.67 5.95
CA ASN A 269 26.75 7.68 7.28
C ASN A 269 26.27 6.53 8.17
N TYR A 270 25.08 5.98 7.90
CA TYR A 270 24.38 5.09 8.83
C TYR A 270 23.89 3.79 8.21
N TYR A 271 23.45 3.79 6.95
CA TYR A 271 23.06 2.55 6.31
C TYR A 271 24.21 1.56 6.23
N ARG A 272 23.92 0.30 6.59
CA ARG A 272 24.83 -0.79 6.26
C ARG A 272 24.98 -0.85 4.74
N PRO A 273 26.22 -0.88 4.19
CA PRO A 273 26.45 -0.95 2.75
C PRO A 273 25.68 -2.11 2.11
N TYR A 274 24.91 -1.83 1.07
CA TYR A 274 24.09 -2.79 0.35
C TYR A 274 24.36 -2.71 -1.16
N VAL A 275 24.03 -3.77 -1.88
CA VAL A 275 24.12 -3.87 -3.35
C VAL A 275 22.73 -3.96 -3.96
N ASN A 276 21.84 -4.73 -3.33
CA ASN A 276 20.48 -4.93 -3.80
C ASN A 276 19.50 -4.25 -2.84
N TRP A 277 18.34 -3.86 -3.36
CA TRP A 277 17.30 -3.18 -2.59
C TRP A 277 16.75 -4.02 -1.42
N ASP A 278 16.88 -5.33 -1.49
CA ASP A 278 16.36 -6.30 -0.51
C ASP A 278 17.43 -6.94 0.38
N ASP A 279 18.68 -6.48 0.31
CA ASP A 279 19.77 -6.99 1.16
C ASP A 279 19.47 -6.87 2.66
N TYR A 280 18.61 -5.89 3.07
CA TYR A 280 18.16 -5.74 4.45
C TYR A 280 17.50 -7.00 5.01
N LYS A 281 16.87 -7.82 4.16
CA LYS A 281 16.25 -9.10 4.54
C LYS A 281 17.27 -10.13 5.00
N GLN A 282 18.52 -9.97 4.59
CA GLN A 282 19.66 -10.78 5.06
C GLN A 282 20.37 -10.11 6.23
N PHE A 283 20.50 -8.79 6.22
CA PHE A 283 21.24 -8.04 7.24
C PHE A 283 20.56 -8.03 8.60
N TRP A 284 19.25 -7.86 8.63
CA TRP A 284 18.51 -7.77 9.89
C TRP A 284 18.58 -9.08 10.71
N PRO A 285 18.36 -10.27 10.14
CA PRO A 285 18.49 -11.55 10.85
C PRO A 285 19.89 -11.85 11.41
N GLU A 286 20.94 -11.21 10.90
CA GLU A 286 22.29 -11.33 11.47
C GLU A 286 22.40 -10.77 12.90
N GLY A 287 21.43 -9.93 13.32
CA GLY A 287 21.31 -9.41 14.67
C GLY A 287 22.38 -8.38 15.06
N ASN A 288 23.05 -7.77 14.08
CA ASN A 288 24.11 -6.78 14.27
C ASN A 288 23.76 -5.38 13.74
N VAL A 289 22.49 -5.11 13.46
CA VAL A 289 21.98 -3.81 13.04
C VAL A 289 21.03 -3.29 14.11
N ALA A 290 21.15 -2.01 14.46
CA ALA A 290 20.34 -1.39 15.54
C ALA A 290 18.95 -1.03 15.09
N PHE A 291 18.80 -0.42 13.88
CA PHE A 291 17.53 0.08 13.36
C PHE A 291 17.27 -0.44 11.96
N LEU A 292 15.98 -0.71 11.69
CA LEU A 292 15.49 -1.05 10.35
C LEU A 292 14.31 -0.12 10.03
N ILE A 293 14.43 0.65 8.94
CA ILE A 293 13.27 1.30 8.34
C ILE A 293 12.61 0.30 7.41
N GLY A 294 11.42 -0.12 7.76
CA GLY A 294 10.68 -1.14 7.02
C GLY A 294 9.19 -0.85 7.02
N GLN A 295 8.44 -1.73 6.38
CA GLN A 295 7.00 -1.62 6.32
C GLN A 295 6.36 -2.30 7.54
N SER A 296 5.30 -1.70 8.08
CA SER A 296 4.69 -2.15 9.33
C SER A 296 4.27 -3.63 9.28
N TYR A 297 3.82 -4.13 8.13
CA TYR A 297 3.41 -5.52 7.96
C TYR A 297 4.56 -6.52 8.14
N GLU A 298 5.83 -6.09 8.02
CA GLU A 298 6.99 -6.97 8.23
C GLU A 298 7.15 -7.42 9.69
N GLY A 299 6.48 -6.74 10.63
CA GLY A 299 6.35 -7.17 12.01
C GLY A 299 5.14 -8.08 12.29
N PHE A 300 4.20 -8.21 11.32
CA PHE A 300 3.01 -9.05 11.47
C PHE A 300 3.24 -10.49 11.00
N ASN A 301 2.50 -11.40 11.59
CA ASN A 301 2.24 -12.73 11.02
C ASN A 301 3.45 -13.63 10.78
N GLY A 302 4.54 -13.45 11.55
CA GLY A 302 5.74 -14.24 11.33
C GLY A 302 6.33 -13.98 9.95
N ASN A 303 6.11 -12.76 9.40
CA ASN A 303 6.91 -12.29 8.28
C ASN A 303 8.37 -12.39 8.73
N ASP A 304 9.16 -13.16 8.01
CA ASP A 304 10.43 -13.68 8.48
C ASP A 304 11.51 -12.61 8.69
N VAL A 305 11.35 -11.40 8.14
CA VAL A 305 12.38 -10.36 8.23
C VAL A 305 12.54 -9.86 9.65
N VAL A 306 11.51 -9.25 10.22
CA VAL A 306 11.59 -8.61 11.55
C VAL A 306 11.67 -9.65 12.66
N ASN A 307 10.88 -10.71 12.55
CA ASN A 307 10.75 -11.75 13.57
C ASN A 307 11.96 -12.70 13.66
N ASN A 308 12.93 -12.58 12.77
CA ASN A 308 14.21 -13.31 12.88
C ASN A 308 15.17 -12.69 13.93
N VAL A 309 14.83 -11.54 14.50
CA VAL A 309 15.47 -10.97 15.69
C VAL A 309 14.60 -11.25 16.90
N GLU A 310 15.17 -11.89 17.93
CA GLU A 310 14.40 -12.41 19.07
C GLU A 310 13.68 -11.32 19.87
N GLU A 311 14.32 -10.15 20.05
CA GLU A 311 13.75 -9.03 20.81
C GLU A 311 13.85 -7.74 20.00
N TRP A 312 12.73 -7.35 19.41
CA TRP A 312 12.60 -6.10 18.67
C TRP A 312 11.50 -5.21 19.26
N GLY A 313 11.57 -3.93 18.96
CA GLY A 313 10.53 -2.96 19.21
C GLY A 313 10.22 -2.17 17.94
N CYS A 314 9.16 -1.36 17.98
CA CYS A 314 8.72 -0.56 16.84
C CYS A 314 8.29 0.83 17.27
N VAL A 315 8.79 1.86 16.60
CA VAL A 315 8.38 3.26 16.78
C VAL A 315 8.02 3.89 15.44
N CYS A 316 7.29 5.00 15.50
CA CYS A 316 7.03 5.83 14.32
C CYS A 316 8.33 6.26 13.66
N LEU A 317 8.26 6.65 12.40
CA LEU A 317 9.35 7.43 11.81
C LEU A 317 9.63 8.69 12.65
N PRO A 318 10.90 9.05 12.88
CA PRO A 318 11.22 10.25 13.61
C PRO A 318 10.74 11.50 12.85
N LYS A 319 10.21 12.48 13.57
CA LYS A 319 9.76 13.74 12.95
C LYS A 319 10.91 14.52 12.35
N GLY A 320 10.70 15.01 11.13
CA GLY A 320 11.52 16.06 10.58
C GLY A 320 11.17 17.44 11.17
N PRO A 321 11.99 18.47 10.91
CA PRO A 321 11.84 19.79 11.51
C PRO A 321 10.54 20.53 11.11
N ALA A 322 9.88 20.13 10.02
CA ALA A 322 8.63 20.73 9.56
C ALA A 322 7.37 19.98 10.05
N ALA A 323 7.54 18.89 10.81
CA ALA A 323 6.42 18.06 11.27
C ALA A 323 6.06 18.32 12.73
N ASP A 324 4.78 18.54 13.00
CA ASP A 324 4.24 18.68 14.36
C ASP A 324 3.84 17.34 14.99
N ALA A 325 3.48 16.35 14.15
CA ALA A 325 3.01 15.03 14.58
C ALA A 325 3.75 13.91 13.83
N TYR A 326 3.70 12.69 14.38
CA TYR A 326 4.17 11.51 13.68
C TYR A 326 3.15 11.10 12.60
N THR A 327 3.62 10.56 11.51
CA THR A 327 2.80 9.98 10.44
C THR A 327 3.61 8.94 9.66
N SER A 328 2.93 8.14 8.89
CA SER A 328 3.51 7.20 7.93
C SER A 328 2.80 7.35 6.59
N ALA A 329 3.48 7.11 5.49
CA ALA A 329 2.77 6.95 4.25
C ALA A 329 1.77 5.78 4.37
N ALA A 330 0.55 5.99 3.90
CA ALA A 330 -0.47 4.97 3.81
C ALA A 330 -0.61 4.55 2.34
N ASP A 331 -0.46 3.27 2.10
CA ASP A 331 -0.58 2.70 0.75
C ASP A 331 -1.58 1.53 0.82
N ASN A 332 -2.84 1.89 1.06
CA ASN A 332 -3.92 0.93 1.15
C ASN A 332 -4.13 0.25 -0.21
N ASN A 333 -4.31 -1.07 -0.20
CA ASN A 333 -4.70 -1.79 -1.39
C ASN A 333 -6.13 -1.40 -1.79
N VAL A 334 -6.29 -0.92 -3.00
CA VAL A 334 -7.55 -0.41 -3.52
C VAL A 334 -8.21 -1.44 -4.42
N PHE A 335 -9.45 -1.77 -4.10
CA PHE A 335 -10.26 -2.70 -4.89
C PHE A 335 -11.34 -1.94 -5.67
N GLY A 336 -11.52 -2.34 -6.92
CA GLY A 336 -12.51 -1.76 -7.81
C GLY A 336 -13.14 -2.77 -8.75
N ILE A 337 -14.19 -2.34 -9.40
CA ILE A 337 -14.92 -3.14 -10.40
C ILE A 337 -14.42 -2.75 -11.79
N PRO A 338 -13.86 -3.65 -12.61
CA PRO A 338 -13.47 -3.33 -13.98
C PRO A 338 -14.59 -2.67 -14.77
N ALA A 339 -14.26 -1.64 -15.55
CA ALA A 339 -15.22 -0.87 -16.34
C ALA A 339 -15.71 -1.62 -17.59
N VAL A 340 -16.11 -2.88 -17.43
CA VAL A 340 -16.59 -3.78 -18.50
C VAL A 340 -18.02 -4.26 -18.28
N TYR A 341 -18.56 -4.09 -17.08
CA TYR A 341 -19.89 -4.57 -16.72
C TYR A 341 -20.94 -3.47 -16.84
N ASP A 342 -22.19 -3.87 -17.02
CA ASP A 342 -23.33 -2.96 -16.89
C ASP A 342 -23.55 -2.53 -15.42
N GLU A 343 -24.40 -1.52 -15.22
CA GLU A 343 -24.67 -0.94 -13.89
C GLU A 343 -25.23 -1.98 -12.91
N GLU A 344 -26.08 -2.90 -13.37
CA GLU A 344 -26.70 -3.92 -12.52
C GLU A 344 -25.64 -4.91 -12.02
N THR A 345 -24.81 -5.42 -12.91
CA THR A 345 -23.71 -6.33 -12.58
C THR A 345 -22.69 -5.66 -11.69
N SER A 346 -22.31 -4.42 -12.02
CA SER A 346 -21.38 -3.64 -11.20
C SER A 346 -21.92 -3.44 -9.77
N LEU A 347 -23.21 -3.10 -9.63
CA LEU A 347 -23.83 -2.94 -8.31
C LEU A 347 -23.84 -4.26 -7.52
N LYS A 348 -24.19 -5.39 -8.14
CA LYS A 348 -24.12 -6.71 -7.47
C LYS A 348 -22.72 -7.03 -6.97
N LEU A 349 -21.69 -6.75 -7.77
CA LEU A 349 -20.29 -6.96 -7.37
C LEU A 349 -19.89 -6.05 -6.20
N GLN A 350 -20.33 -4.80 -6.19
CA GLN A 350 -20.12 -3.88 -5.06
C GLN A 350 -20.80 -4.38 -3.78
N GLN A 351 -22.04 -4.87 -3.90
CA GLN A 351 -22.81 -5.40 -2.77
C GLN A 351 -22.12 -6.62 -2.15
N ILE A 352 -21.76 -7.60 -2.96
CA ILE A 352 -21.14 -8.81 -2.44
C ILE A 352 -19.74 -8.54 -1.87
N TYR A 353 -18.96 -7.62 -2.47
CA TYR A 353 -17.66 -7.24 -1.92
C TYR A 353 -17.79 -6.48 -0.60
N THR A 354 -18.79 -5.61 -0.49
CA THR A 354 -19.06 -4.91 0.77
C THR A 354 -19.36 -5.90 1.89
N LEU A 355 -20.19 -6.91 1.62
CA LEU A 355 -20.46 -7.98 2.58
C LEU A 355 -19.21 -8.83 2.86
N TYR A 356 -18.48 -9.23 1.82
CA TYR A 356 -17.26 -10.00 1.93
C TYR A 356 -16.21 -9.36 2.84
N ARG A 357 -16.07 -8.02 2.78
CA ARG A 357 -15.14 -7.26 3.63
C ARG A 357 -15.66 -7.03 5.05
N LYS A 358 -16.97 -7.13 5.25
CA LYS A 358 -17.56 -7.16 6.58
C LYS A 358 -17.45 -8.57 7.13
N ASN A 359 -16.54 -8.77 8.07
CA ASN A 359 -16.59 -9.98 8.88
C ASN A 359 -17.04 -9.58 10.28
N PRO A 360 -18.32 -9.79 10.62
CA PRO A 360 -18.84 -9.34 11.91
C PRO A 360 -18.19 -10.08 13.10
N VAL A 361 -17.60 -11.24 12.87
CA VAL A 361 -16.88 -11.98 13.91
C VAL A 361 -15.51 -11.34 14.20
N ILE A 362 -14.80 -10.89 13.15
CA ILE A 362 -13.53 -10.17 13.28
C ILE A 362 -13.77 -8.73 13.69
N ASP A 363 -14.78 -8.06 13.11
CA ASP A 363 -15.12 -6.66 13.42
C ASP A 363 -15.68 -6.48 14.84
N ALA A 364 -16.15 -7.55 15.48
CA ALA A 364 -16.64 -7.51 16.87
C ALA A 364 -15.51 -7.32 17.89
N ASP A 365 -14.29 -7.76 17.56
CA ASP A 365 -13.10 -7.52 18.35
C ASP A 365 -12.28 -6.40 17.70
N GLU A 366 -12.49 -5.14 18.15
CA GLU A 366 -11.77 -3.98 17.64
C GLU A 366 -10.24 -4.10 17.85
N ASP A 367 -9.81 -4.95 18.77
CA ASP A 367 -8.41 -5.16 19.13
C ASP A 367 -7.83 -6.48 18.56
N ALA A 368 -8.59 -7.24 17.76
CA ALA A 368 -8.13 -8.52 17.18
C ALA A 368 -6.80 -8.39 16.44
N TRP A 369 -6.59 -7.27 15.73
CA TRP A 369 -5.34 -6.97 15.05
C TRP A 369 -4.14 -6.88 16.00
N ALA A 370 -4.37 -6.44 17.25
CA ALA A 370 -3.32 -6.25 18.25
C ALA A 370 -2.92 -7.57 18.91
N THR A 371 -3.87 -8.51 19.07
CA THR A 371 -3.66 -9.76 19.80
C THR A 371 -2.43 -10.51 19.31
N ARG A 372 -2.28 -10.61 18.00
CA ARG A 372 -1.13 -11.30 17.40
C ARG A 372 0.18 -10.53 17.53
N LEU A 373 0.14 -9.21 17.50
CA LEU A 373 1.35 -8.40 17.72
C LEU A 373 1.87 -8.50 19.15
N TYR A 374 0.99 -8.65 20.16
CA TYR A 374 1.41 -8.86 21.54
C TYR A 374 2.19 -10.17 21.74
N GLU A 375 1.99 -11.16 20.84
CA GLU A 375 2.78 -12.39 20.86
C GLU A 375 4.17 -12.23 20.25
N LEU A 376 4.38 -11.21 19.42
CA LEU A 376 5.59 -11.00 18.61
C LEU A 376 6.50 -9.90 19.15
N THR A 377 5.95 -8.90 19.83
CA THR A 377 6.69 -7.73 20.33
C THR A 377 6.14 -7.24 21.66
N ASP A 378 6.68 -6.13 22.16
CA ASP A 378 6.23 -5.54 23.42
C ASP A 378 4.96 -4.68 23.29
N GLU A 379 4.28 -4.48 24.43
CA GLU A 379 3.04 -3.73 24.53
C GLU A 379 3.16 -2.29 23.99
N ARG A 380 4.29 -1.62 24.20
CA ARG A 380 4.50 -0.24 23.74
C ARG A 380 4.56 -0.13 22.22
N ALA A 381 5.16 -1.13 21.53
CA ALA A 381 5.13 -1.18 20.07
C ALA A 381 3.68 -1.25 19.55
N VAL A 382 2.85 -2.07 20.18
CA VAL A 382 1.44 -2.25 19.78
C VAL A 382 0.62 -1.00 20.09
N GLU A 383 0.62 -0.54 21.35
CA GLU A 383 -0.27 0.52 21.82
C GLU A 383 0.17 1.94 21.43
N GLU A 384 1.49 2.21 21.47
CA GLU A 384 2.02 3.55 21.24
C GLU A 384 2.39 3.79 19.76
N THR A 385 2.66 2.73 18.97
CA THR A 385 3.12 2.87 17.58
C THR A 385 2.10 2.38 16.58
N TYR A 386 1.78 1.08 16.60
CA TYR A 386 0.86 0.53 15.60
C TYR A 386 -0.54 1.12 15.72
N ALA A 387 -1.10 1.22 16.93
CA ALA A 387 -2.40 1.83 17.15
C ALA A 387 -2.41 3.29 16.65
N TYR A 388 -1.38 4.06 17.01
CA TYR A 388 -1.26 5.45 16.57
C TYR A 388 -1.19 5.60 15.05
N LEU A 389 -0.33 4.82 14.37
CA LEU A 389 -0.13 4.91 12.93
C LEU A 389 -1.36 4.47 12.13
N ARG A 390 -2.14 3.52 12.64
CA ARG A 390 -3.41 3.11 12.02
C ARG A 390 -4.43 4.25 11.94
N GLU A 391 -4.38 5.19 12.86
CA GLU A 391 -5.25 6.37 12.89
C GLU A 391 -4.64 7.59 12.17
N ASN A 392 -3.32 7.66 12.06
CA ASN A 392 -2.58 8.86 11.65
C ASN A 392 -1.71 8.64 10.38
N GLY A 393 -2.20 7.87 9.43
CA GLY A 393 -1.55 7.69 8.13
C GLY A 393 -1.81 8.84 7.16
N THR A 394 -0.93 9.00 6.19
CA THR A 394 -1.03 10.00 5.11
C THR A 394 -0.99 9.32 3.76
N ILE A 395 -2.03 9.47 2.93
CA ILE A 395 -1.98 9.07 1.53
C ILE A 395 -1.28 10.17 0.74
N MET A 396 -0.11 9.86 0.20
CA MET A 396 0.67 10.83 -0.56
C MET A 396 0.07 11.10 -1.94
N ASN A 397 0.09 12.37 -2.36
CA ASN A 397 -0.53 12.80 -3.62
C ASN A 397 0.16 12.22 -4.86
N PHE A 398 1.43 11.85 -4.78
CA PHE A 398 2.10 11.22 -5.93
C PHE A 398 1.45 9.89 -6.34
N ASN A 399 0.68 9.25 -5.47
CA ASN A 399 -0.07 8.04 -5.78
C ASN A 399 -1.18 8.27 -6.83
N TYR A 400 -1.66 9.51 -7.00
CA TYR A 400 -2.59 9.85 -8.09
C TYR A 400 -1.96 9.72 -9.49
N ILE A 401 -0.65 9.86 -9.59
CA ILE A 401 0.05 9.91 -10.88
C ILE A 401 0.58 8.54 -11.30
N GLY A 402 0.98 7.70 -10.34
CA GLY A 402 1.28 6.29 -10.59
C GLY A 402 2.46 6.01 -11.52
N ASP A 403 3.32 6.99 -11.77
CA ASP A 403 4.56 6.77 -12.54
C ASP A 403 5.77 6.60 -11.62
N ARG A 404 5.62 5.69 -10.65
CA ARG A 404 6.68 5.39 -9.70
C ARG A 404 7.94 4.82 -10.38
N ASN A 405 7.74 3.95 -11.36
CA ASN A 405 8.83 3.17 -11.93
C ASN A 405 9.63 3.90 -13.00
N SER A 406 9.08 4.89 -13.68
CA SER A 406 9.75 5.55 -14.80
C SER A 406 10.31 6.93 -14.50
N THR A 407 9.73 7.67 -13.56
CA THR A 407 10.19 9.04 -13.25
C THR A 407 10.45 9.23 -11.76
N ILE A 408 9.47 8.94 -10.89
CA ILE A 408 9.61 9.22 -9.46
C ILE A 408 10.70 8.36 -8.85
N GLY A 409 10.65 7.06 -9.03
CA GLY A 409 11.62 6.12 -8.49
C GLY A 409 13.06 6.38 -8.95
N PRO A 410 13.32 6.42 -10.27
CA PRO A 410 14.67 6.60 -10.78
C PRO A 410 15.33 7.93 -10.42
N ASN A 411 14.56 8.96 -10.10
CA ASN A 411 15.11 10.29 -9.77
C ASN A 411 14.95 10.64 -8.28
N LEU A 412 13.81 10.34 -7.67
CA LEU A 412 13.43 10.92 -6.38
C LEU A 412 13.41 9.93 -5.22
N THR A 413 13.30 8.62 -5.48
CA THR A 413 13.33 7.64 -4.42
C THR A 413 14.59 6.77 -4.53
N TRP A 414 14.56 5.58 -5.09
CA TRP A 414 15.77 4.74 -5.16
C TRP A 414 16.92 5.34 -5.97
N GLY A 415 16.63 6.23 -6.92
CA GLY A 415 17.63 6.92 -7.75
C GLY A 415 18.18 8.22 -7.16
N ILE A 416 17.67 8.67 -5.99
CA ILE A 416 18.05 9.96 -5.39
C ILE A 416 19.56 10.08 -5.12
N MET A 417 20.27 8.97 -4.97
CA MET A 417 21.72 8.96 -4.78
C MET A 417 22.52 9.24 -6.05
N GLY A 418 21.88 9.38 -7.23
CA GLY A 418 22.53 9.65 -8.50
C GLY A 418 23.17 11.06 -8.63
N GLY A 419 22.80 11.99 -7.73
CA GLY A 419 23.33 13.36 -7.71
C GLY A 419 22.90 14.12 -6.45
N ALA A 420 23.10 15.43 -6.41
CA ALA A 420 22.53 16.24 -5.34
C ALA A 420 21.00 16.21 -5.41
N ALA A 421 20.32 16.23 -4.27
CA ALA A 421 18.87 16.13 -4.22
C ALA A 421 18.18 17.20 -5.09
N SER A 422 18.66 18.43 -5.05
CA SER A 422 18.13 19.53 -5.90
C SER A 422 18.32 19.28 -7.40
N GLU A 423 19.40 18.62 -7.82
CA GLU A 423 19.65 18.27 -9.22
C GLU A 423 18.70 17.15 -9.69
N GLN A 424 18.48 16.14 -8.85
CA GLN A 424 17.56 15.05 -9.16
C GLN A 424 16.09 15.52 -9.22
N VAL A 425 15.71 16.40 -8.29
CA VAL A 425 14.39 17.03 -8.26
C VAL A 425 14.17 17.87 -9.53
N GLU A 426 15.15 18.69 -9.95
CA GLU A 426 15.05 19.49 -11.17
C GLU A 426 15.04 18.62 -12.44
N ALA A 427 15.79 17.52 -12.45
CA ALA A 427 15.79 16.57 -13.58
C ALA A 427 14.42 15.88 -13.76
N ALA A 428 13.69 15.65 -12.67
CA ALA A 428 12.36 15.04 -12.70
C ALA A 428 11.24 16.05 -13.04
N ARG A 429 11.45 17.36 -12.78
CA ARG A 429 10.42 18.41 -12.80
C ARG A 429 9.51 18.35 -14.02
N LEU A 430 10.09 18.43 -15.20
CA LEU A 430 9.30 18.55 -16.43
C LEU A 430 8.41 17.34 -16.69
N ALA A 431 8.94 16.14 -16.45
CA ALA A 431 8.15 14.92 -16.59
C ALA A 431 6.99 14.86 -15.55
N MET A 432 7.25 15.32 -14.34
CA MET A 432 6.25 15.36 -13.28
C MET A 432 5.19 16.44 -13.53
N GLU A 433 5.58 17.61 -14.04
CA GLU A 433 4.63 18.66 -14.44
C GLU A 433 3.75 18.20 -15.61
N ASP A 434 4.31 17.50 -16.60
CA ASP A 434 3.55 16.90 -17.71
C ASP A 434 2.53 15.88 -17.22
N MET A 435 2.91 15.02 -16.27
CA MET A 435 1.98 14.06 -15.63
C MET A 435 0.87 14.77 -14.86
N ALA A 436 1.19 15.80 -14.09
CA ALA A 436 0.19 16.61 -13.40
C ALA A 436 -0.76 17.30 -14.39
N ALA A 437 -0.27 17.80 -15.52
CA ALA A 437 -1.10 18.42 -16.56
C ALA A 437 -2.09 17.43 -17.19
N VAL A 438 -1.67 16.17 -17.38
CA VAL A 438 -2.58 15.10 -17.85
C VAL A 438 -3.64 14.79 -16.79
N PHE A 439 -3.24 14.58 -15.55
CA PHE A 439 -4.18 14.32 -14.45
C PHE A 439 -5.19 15.45 -14.28
N ASN A 440 -4.75 16.70 -14.38
CA ASN A 440 -5.57 17.89 -14.26
C ASN A 440 -6.50 18.13 -15.48
N GLY A 441 -6.34 17.37 -16.56
CA GLY A 441 -7.05 17.57 -17.81
C GLY A 441 -6.60 18.82 -18.59
N ASP A 442 -5.44 19.39 -18.24
CA ASP A 442 -4.87 20.56 -18.92
C ASP A 442 -4.17 20.17 -20.23
N LYS A 443 -3.69 18.90 -20.33
CA LYS A 443 -3.14 18.27 -21.54
C LYS A 443 -3.69 16.85 -21.70
N THR A 444 -3.67 16.34 -22.93
CA THR A 444 -3.86 14.91 -23.20
C THR A 444 -2.52 14.18 -23.16
N GLN A 445 -2.52 12.88 -22.96
CA GLN A 445 -1.30 12.06 -23.05
C GLN A 445 -0.65 12.18 -24.42
N GLU A 446 -1.43 12.22 -25.51
CA GLU A 446 -0.93 12.37 -26.88
C GLU A 446 -0.18 13.71 -27.07
N GLN A 447 -0.67 14.80 -26.44
CA GLN A 447 0.01 16.11 -26.48
C GLN A 447 1.34 16.06 -25.74
N VAL A 448 1.37 15.43 -24.56
CA VAL A 448 2.61 15.27 -23.77
C VAL A 448 3.61 14.41 -24.54
N ASP A 449 3.19 13.31 -25.13
CA ASP A 449 4.06 12.42 -25.92
C ASP A 449 4.65 13.13 -27.14
N ALA A 450 3.85 13.96 -27.83
CA ALA A 450 4.30 14.76 -28.97
C ALA A 450 5.34 15.81 -28.54
N GLU A 451 5.06 16.56 -27.47
CA GLU A 451 5.99 17.56 -26.93
C GLU A 451 7.31 16.92 -26.44
N LYS A 452 7.23 15.73 -25.82
CA LYS A 452 8.39 14.96 -25.38
C LYS A 452 9.25 14.56 -26.59
N ALA A 453 8.63 14.02 -27.63
CA ALA A 453 9.33 13.64 -28.86
C ALA A 453 10.01 14.84 -29.54
N GLU A 454 9.37 16.02 -29.57
CA GLU A 454 9.97 17.25 -30.08
C GLU A 454 11.19 17.69 -29.27
N ARG A 455 11.10 17.62 -27.92
CA ARG A 455 12.22 17.95 -27.01
C ARG A 455 13.41 17.00 -27.23
N GLU A 456 13.14 15.69 -27.32
CA GLU A 456 14.16 14.67 -27.55
C GLU A 456 14.86 14.87 -28.92
N ALA A 457 14.09 15.16 -29.97
CA ALA A 457 14.65 15.45 -31.28
C ALA A 457 15.50 16.73 -31.30
N ALA A 458 15.06 17.78 -30.61
CA ALA A 458 15.81 19.02 -30.47
C ALA A 458 17.12 18.80 -29.67
N ALA A 459 17.06 18.02 -28.59
CA ALA A 459 18.25 17.70 -27.79
C ALA A 459 19.25 16.84 -28.58
N ALA A 460 18.78 15.89 -29.38
CA ALA A 460 19.62 15.06 -30.24
C ALA A 460 20.33 15.94 -31.34
N ALA A 461 19.58 16.82 -31.96
CA ALA A 461 20.14 17.74 -32.96
C ALA A 461 21.18 18.72 -32.35
N ALA A 462 20.92 19.21 -31.13
CA ALA A 462 21.90 20.07 -30.44
C ALA A 462 23.17 19.29 -30.04
N ALA A 463 23.05 18.05 -29.61
CA ALA A 463 24.18 17.18 -29.28
C ALA A 463 25.02 16.84 -30.52
N GLU A 464 24.39 16.63 -31.69
CA GLU A 464 25.06 16.36 -32.96
C GLU A 464 25.83 17.63 -33.42
N ALA A 465 25.19 18.81 -33.34
CA ALA A 465 25.83 20.08 -33.67
C ALA A 465 27.04 20.37 -32.76
N ALA A 466 26.92 20.12 -31.45
CA ALA A 466 28.02 20.29 -30.51
C ALA A 466 29.20 19.33 -30.78
N ALA A 467 28.89 18.08 -31.20
CA ALA A 467 29.91 17.10 -31.58
C ALA A 467 30.64 17.48 -32.88
N GLU A 468 29.93 18.07 -33.86
CA GLU A 468 30.54 18.58 -35.07
C GLU A 468 31.45 19.79 -34.78
N GLU A 469 31.01 20.73 -33.93
CA GLU A 469 31.81 21.90 -33.52
C GLU A 469 33.09 21.47 -32.75
N ALA A 470 32.97 20.48 -31.86
CA ALA A 470 34.11 19.90 -31.14
C ALA A 470 35.11 19.17 -32.07
N ALA A 471 34.64 18.63 -33.20
CA ALA A 471 35.48 17.95 -34.18
C ALA A 471 36.18 18.94 -35.13
N GLU A 472 35.68 20.17 -35.28
CA GLU A 472 36.26 21.21 -36.10
C GLU A 472 37.29 22.09 -35.34
N GLU A 473 37.38 22.05 -34.01
CA GLU A 473 38.42 22.76 -33.27
C GLU A 473 39.80 22.09 -33.56
N PRO A 474 40.73 22.83 -34.23
CA PRO A 474 42.04 22.27 -34.50
C PRO A 474 42.80 22.12 -33.20
N ALA A 475 43.43 20.93 -33.01
CA ALA A 475 44.33 20.68 -31.90
C ALA A 475 45.36 21.82 -31.83
N ALA A 476 45.25 22.65 -30.79
CA ALA A 476 46.23 23.69 -30.52
C ALA A 476 47.56 22.99 -30.21
N GLU A 477 48.58 23.21 -31.06
CA GLU A 477 49.96 22.76 -30.88
C GLU A 477 50.65 23.43 -29.66
#